data_93bbe30b23677930b4d69b5784905194
#
_entry.id   93bbe30b23677930b4d69b5784905194
#
_cell.length_a   1.000
_cell.length_b   1.000
_cell.length_c   1.000
_cell.angle_alpha   90.00
_cell.angle_beta   90.00
_cell.angle_gamma   90.00
#
_symmetry.space_group_name_H-M   'P 1'
#
loop_
_entity.id
_entity.type
_entity.pdbx_description
1 polymer ?
#
loop_
_entity_poly.entity_id
_entity_poly.type
_entity_poly.pdbx_seq_one_letter_code
_entity_poly.pdbx_strand_id
1 'polypeptide(L)'
;MIRISLADVDLNVCDSGQGHPILLLYGFPTSHLLWRGVMPALEDAGFRSIAPDLAGFGESDAPERLDIGMANQARWMFALLDELRLDERPVIAAHDIGSAVAQLMVARNPERIRGLILIDGVYADNWAIGEVESIRAWDPAAASRLLKLLGRRVRAWSDSPASQEGLREMLAVDEAEGAALRIIRAAQSMDPRSTVEILEQLRRDHPPTLVLWGESDRFLPVESVGKPLAALFGAELKVLPGGHFLPLDCPRGVAAAIESFARSLPPEL
;
A
#
# COMPACT_ATOMS: atom_id res chain seq x y z
N MET A 1 9.45 -9.34 -12.77
CA MET A 1 7.97 -9.19 -12.84
C MET A 1 7.39 -10.47 -13.38
N ILE A 2 6.36 -10.97 -12.75
CA ILE A 2 5.57 -12.14 -13.18
C ILE A 2 4.09 -11.76 -13.24
N ARG A 3 3.35 -12.41 -14.14
CA ARG A 3 1.90 -12.24 -14.23
C ARG A 3 1.24 -13.47 -13.60
N ILE A 4 0.38 -13.24 -12.64
CA ILE A 4 -0.32 -14.29 -11.89
C ILE A 4 -1.81 -14.17 -12.19
N SER A 5 -2.36 -15.22 -12.79
CA SER A 5 -3.79 -15.32 -13.13
C SER A 5 -4.58 -15.84 -11.93
N LEU A 6 -5.46 -15.01 -11.41
CA LEU A 6 -6.46 -15.38 -10.42
C LEU A 6 -7.80 -15.69 -11.12
N ALA A 7 -8.80 -16.10 -10.37
CA ALA A 7 -10.07 -16.54 -10.96
C ALA A 7 -10.77 -15.48 -11.83
N ASP A 8 -10.60 -14.20 -11.52
CA ASP A 8 -11.32 -13.09 -12.14
C ASP A 8 -10.44 -11.87 -12.49
N VAL A 9 -9.14 -11.92 -12.20
CA VAL A 9 -8.19 -10.85 -12.48
C VAL A 9 -6.78 -11.39 -12.64
N ASP A 10 -5.99 -10.82 -13.55
CA ASP A 10 -4.56 -11.06 -13.63
C ASP A 10 -3.80 -9.94 -12.91
N LEU A 11 -2.93 -10.32 -12.00
CA LEU A 11 -2.07 -9.39 -11.27
C LEU A 11 -0.64 -9.43 -11.80
N ASN A 12 -0.05 -8.25 -11.93
CA ASN A 12 1.37 -8.10 -12.19
C ASN A 12 2.11 -8.03 -10.84
N VAL A 13 3.13 -8.85 -10.64
CA VAL A 13 3.79 -9.02 -9.34
C VAL A 13 5.29 -8.90 -9.48
N CYS A 14 5.90 -8.04 -8.69
CA CYS A 14 7.33 -8.07 -8.46
C CYS A 14 7.59 -9.03 -7.30
N ASP A 15 8.19 -10.18 -7.60
CA ASP A 15 8.52 -11.22 -6.64
C ASP A 15 10.02 -11.47 -6.70
N SER A 16 10.73 -11.24 -5.61
CA SER A 16 12.18 -11.32 -5.58
C SER A 16 12.70 -11.71 -4.21
N GLY A 17 13.93 -12.25 -4.18
CA GLY A 17 14.55 -12.77 -2.98
C GLY A 17 14.05 -14.17 -2.59
N GLN A 18 14.52 -14.64 -1.46
CA GLN A 18 14.16 -15.92 -0.86
C GLN A 18 14.07 -15.79 0.66
N GLY A 19 13.43 -16.74 1.32
CA GLY A 19 13.24 -16.73 2.77
C GLY A 19 11.87 -16.20 3.17
N HIS A 20 11.78 -15.62 4.36
CA HIS A 20 10.50 -15.25 4.94
C HIS A 20 9.77 -14.20 4.07
N PRO A 21 8.49 -14.44 3.71
CA PRO A 21 7.76 -13.58 2.78
C PRO A 21 7.33 -12.25 3.43
N ILE A 22 7.59 -11.16 2.70
CA ILE A 22 7.09 -9.82 2.99
C ILE A 22 6.16 -9.39 1.85
N LEU A 23 4.88 -9.21 2.13
CA LEU A 23 3.92 -8.64 1.18
C LEU A 23 3.97 -7.12 1.28
N LEU A 24 4.27 -6.46 0.16
CA LEU A 24 4.46 -5.01 0.07
C LEU A 24 3.29 -4.37 -0.69
N LEU A 25 2.41 -3.67 0.02
CA LEU A 25 1.24 -3.01 -0.56
C LEU A 25 1.46 -1.50 -0.60
N TYR A 26 1.36 -0.93 -1.78
CA TYR A 26 1.52 0.52 -2.00
C TYR A 26 0.19 1.27 -1.93
N GLY A 27 0.27 2.59 -2.01
CA GLY A 27 -0.86 3.50 -1.97
C GLY A 27 -1.14 4.25 -3.28
N PHE A 28 -2.18 5.06 -3.25
CA PHE A 28 -2.62 5.88 -4.38
C PHE A 28 -1.73 7.13 -4.55
N PRO A 29 -1.40 7.54 -5.76
CA PRO A 29 -1.60 6.91 -7.08
C PRO A 29 -0.33 6.21 -7.58
N THR A 30 0.29 5.38 -6.78
CA THR A 30 1.58 4.73 -7.07
C THR A 30 1.42 3.30 -7.61
N SER A 31 2.50 2.53 -7.64
CA SER A 31 2.57 1.13 -8.08
C SER A 31 3.61 0.37 -7.25
N HIS A 32 3.84 -0.91 -7.59
CA HIS A 32 4.92 -1.70 -6.99
C HIS A 32 6.28 -0.98 -7.00
N LEU A 33 6.50 -0.04 -7.93
CA LEU A 33 7.73 0.75 -8.03
C LEU A 33 8.02 1.62 -6.79
N LEU A 34 7.02 1.87 -5.95
CA LEU A 34 7.21 2.50 -4.65
C LEU A 34 8.28 1.77 -3.81
N TRP A 35 8.34 0.45 -3.95
CA TRP A 35 9.19 -0.43 -3.16
C TRP A 35 10.58 -0.69 -3.77
N ARG A 36 10.87 -0.12 -4.95
CA ARG A 36 12.10 -0.39 -5.71
C ARG A 36 13.41 -0.16 -4.94
N GLY A 37 13.42 0.76 -3.98
CA GLY A 37 14.57 1.02 -3.13
C GLY A 37 14.60 0.20 -1.83
N VAL A 38 13.45 -0.36 -1.45
CA VAL A 38 13.28 -1.18 -0.24
C VAL A 38 13.57 -2.66 -0.51
N MET A 39 13.05 -3.20 -1.61
CA MET A 39 13.15 -4.61 -1.95
C MET A 39 14.58 -5.15 -2.00
N PRO A 40 15.57 -4.49 -2.65
CA PRO A 40 16.93 -5.00 -2.68
C PRO A 40 17.55 -5.13 -1.28
N ALA A 41 17.25 -4.20 -0.37
CA ALA A 41 17.76 -4.26 0.99
C ALA A 41 17.11 -5.39 1.81
N LEU A 42 15.84 -5.71 1.56
CA LEU A 42 15.17 -6.87 2.16
C LEU A 42 15.72 -8.19 1.60
N GLU A 43 16.02 -8.24 0.30
CA GLU A 43 16.71 -9.40 -0.31
C GLU A 43 18.07 -9.65 0.30
N ASP A 44 18.90 -8.62 0.43
CA ASP A 44 20.22 -8.69 1.07
C ASP A 44 20.10 -9.16 2.53
N ALA A 45 18.99 -8.84 3.20
CA ALA A 45 18.68 -9.29 4.55
C ALA A 45 18.08 -10.72 4.61
N GLY A 46 17.87 -11.38 3.46
CA GLY A 46 17.39 -12.76 3.37
C GLY A 46 15.86 -12.91 3.43
N PHE A 47 15.11 -11.90 2.99
CA PHE A 47 13.65 -11.95 2.86
C PHE A 47 13.22 -12.12 1.39
N ARG A 48 12.05 -12.72 1.19
CA ARG A 48 11.34 -12.71 -0.09
C ARG A 48 10.37 -11.55 -0.11
N SER A 49 10.53 -10.63 -1.05
CA SER A 49 9.69 -9.46 -1.24
C SER A 49 8.66 -9.72 -2.34
N ILE A 50 7.38 -9.54 -2.04
CA ILE A 50 6.25 -9.73 -2.94
C ILE A 50 5.51 -8.41 -3.03
N ALA A 51 5.63 -7.71 -4.16
CA ALA A 51 5.01 -6.41 -4.41
C ALA A 51 4.06 -6.50 -5.63
N PRO A 52 2.78 -6.81 -5.41
CA PRO A 52 1.79 -6.85 -6.49
C PRO A 52 1.35 -5.45 -6.88
N ASP A 53 1.07 -5.24 -8.16
CA ASP A 53 0.19 -4.14 -8.56
C ASP A 53 -1.26 -4.51 -8.21
N LEU A 54 -1.95 -3.64 -7.49
CA LEU A 54 -3.35 -3.84 -7.15
C LEU A 54 -4.21 -3.83 -8.42
N ALA A 55 -5.33 -4.55 -8.42
CA ALA A 55 -6.24 -4.58 -9.56
C ALA A 55 -6.74 -3.17 -9.92
N GLY A 56 -6.58 -2.78 -11.17
CA GLY A 56 -6.87 -1.43 -11.65
C GLY A 56 -5.72 -0.42 -11.50
N PHE A 57 -4.56 -0.86 -10.98
CA PHE A 57 -3.37 -0.04 -10.82
C PHE A 57 -2.17 -0.64 -11.56
N GLY A 58 -1.15 0.19 -11.81
CA GLY A 58 0.09 -0.25 -12.43
C GLY A 58 -0.17 -1.05 -13.73
N GLU A 59 0.42 -2.23 -13.82
CA GLU A 59 0.30 -3.13 -14.96
C GLU A 59 -0.68 -4.29 -14.72
N SER A 60 -1.38 -4.33 -13.58
CA SER A 60 -2.44 -5.31 -13.32
C SER A 60 -3.70 -5.02 -14.11
N ASP A 61 -4.52 -6.05 -14.32
CA ASP A 61 -5.80 -5.88 -15.00
C ASP A 61 -6.73 -4.90 -14.27
N ALA A 62 -7.52 -4.19 -15.06
CA ALA A 62 -8.57 -3.29 -14.60
C ALA A 62 -9.94 -3.70 -15.18
N PRO A 63 -10.52 -4.85 -14.77
CA PRO A 63 -11.74 -5.35 -15.38
C PRO A 63 -12.89 -4.36 -15.22
N GLU A 64 -13.48 -3.89 -16.32
CA GLU A 64 -14.50 -2.83 -16.31
C GLU A 64 -15.74 -3.17 -15.47
N ARG A 65 -16.06 -4.45 -15.39
CA ARG A 65 -17.29 -4.95 -14.74
C ARG A 65 -17.09 -5.39 -13.29
N LEU A 66 -15.84 -5.40 -12.79
CA LEU A 66 -15.54 -5.79 -11.42
C LEU A 66 -15.44 -4.57 -10.52
N ASP A 67 -15.95 -4.72 -9.31
CA ASP A 67 -15.66 -3.79 -8.23
C ASP A 67 -14.21 -3.96 -7.77
N ILE A 68 -13.40 -2.92 -7.95
CA ILE A 68 -12.00 -2.87 -7.53
C ILE A 68 -11.80 -2.21 -6.16
N GLY A 69 -12.86 -2.10 -5.37
CA GLY A 69 -12.82 -1.56 -4.01
C GLY A 69 -11.94 -2.37 -3.07
N MET A 70 -11.59 -1.75 -1.94
CA MET A 70 -10.59 -2.27 -1.00
C MET A 70 -10.89 -3.68 -0.49
N ALA A 71 -12.17 -4.02 -0.31
CA ALA A 71 -12.59 -5.37 0.11
C ALA A 71 -12.26 -6.46 -0.93
N ASN A 72 -12.39 -6.15 -2.22
CA ASN A 72 -12.00 -7.06 -3.30
C ASN A 72 -10.47 -7.10 -3.46
N GLN A 73 -9.77 -5.96 -3.29
CA GLN A 73 -8.30 -5.98 -3.24
C GLN A 73 -7.80 -6.93 -2.16
N ALA A 74 -8.35 -6.87 -0.93
CA ALA A 74 -7.98 -7.78 0.14
C ALA A 74 -8.26 -9.27 -0.21
N ARG A 75 -9.37 -9.55 -0.89
CA ARG A 75 -9.70 -10.90 -1.38
C ARG A 75 -8.67 -11.38 -2.42
N TRP A 76 -8.29 -10.54 -3.38
CA TRP A 76 -7.28 -10.89 -4.38
C TRP A 76 -5.90 -11.06 -3.77
N MET A 77 -5.55 -10.30 -2.74
CA MET A 77 -4.27 -10.52 -2.03
C MET A 77 -4.23 -11.91 -1.37
N PHE A 78 -5.31 -12.38 -0.74
CA PHE A 78 -5.35 -13.75 -0.24
C PHE A 78 -5.28 -14.80 -1.37
N ALA A 79 -5.98 -14.59 -2.47
CA ALA A 79 -5.91 -15.48 -3.62
C ALA A 79 -4.48 -15.50 -4.22
N LEU A 80 -3.78 -14.37 -4.25
CA LEU A 80 -2.38 -14.29 -4.64
C LEU A 80 -1.48 -15.11 -3.71
N LEU A 81 -1.65 -14.97 -2.39
CA LEU A 81 -0.88 -15.75 -1.41
C LEU A 81 -1.12 -17.26 -1.56
N ASP A 82 -2.36 -17.65 -1.87
CA ASP A 82 -2.72 -19.06 -2.13
C ASP A 82 -2.04 -19.59 -3.41
N GLU A 83 -2.03 -18.78 -4.48
CA GLU A 83 -1.39 -19.16 -5.75
C GLU A 83 0.14 -19.25 -5.62
N LEU A 84 0.74 -18.37 -4.82
CA LEU A 84 2.18 -18.38 -4.54
C LEU A 84 2.62 -19.54 -3.63
N ARG A 85 1.68 -20.25 -3.01
CA ARG A 85 1.92 -21.43 -2.15
C ARG A 85 3.02 -21.15 -1.12
N LEU A 86 2.86 -20.08 -0.37
CA LEU A 86 3.85 -19.71 0.64
C LEU A 86 3.91 -20.75 1.75
N ASP A 87 5.12 -21.17 2.11
CA ASP A 87 5.35 -22.11 3.22
C ASP A 87 5.13 -21.44 4.60
N GLU A 88 5.28 -20.12 4.66
CA GLU A 88 5.18 -19.31 5.88
C GLU A 88 4.16 -18.16 5.69
N ARG A 89 3.56 -17.74 6.80
CA ARG A 89 2.64 -16.58 6.79
C ARG A 89 3.42 -15.29 6.51
N PRO A 90 2.97 -14.42 5.61
CA PRO A 90 3.70 -13.19 5.32
C PRO A 90 3.63 -12.18 6.47
N VAL A 91 4.66 -11.36 6.59
CA VAL A 91 4.53 -10.03 7.17
C VAL A 91 4.01 -9.10 6.08
N ILE A 92 3.02 -8.26 6.38
CA ILE A 92 2.49 -7.27 5.44
C ILE A 92 3.07 -5.90 5.81
N ALA A 93 3.73 -5.23 4.85
CA ALA A 93 4.10 -3.83 4.97
C ALA A 93 3.28 -3.03 3.95
N ALA A 94 2.46 -2.12 4.44
CA ALA A 94 1.43 -1.47 3.65
C ALA A 94 1.46 0.06 3.81
N HIS A 95 1.48 0.77 2.68
CA HIS A 95 1.55 2.22 2.60
C HIS A 95 0.23 2.81 2.12
N ASP A 96 -0.18 3.94 2.69
CA ASP A 96 -1.35 4.74 2.30
C ASP A 96 -2.62 3.88 2.16
N ILE A 97 -3.31 3.83 1.00
CA ILE A 97 -4.49 2.95 0.80
C ILE A 97 -4.16 1.46 0.86
N GLY A 98 -2.91 1.06 0.62
CA GLY A 98 -2.47 -0.31 0.86
C GLY A 98 -2.68 -0.72 2.32
N SER A 99 -2.60 0.24 3.26
CA SER A 99 -2.91 -0.03 4.66
C SER A 99 -4.39 -0.36 4.91
N ALA A 100 -5.32 0.23 4.13
CA ALA A 100 -6.73 -0.16 4.18
C ALA A 100 -6.92 -1.60 3.68
N VAL A 101 -6.26 -1.97 2.59
CA VAL A 101 -6.28 -3.36 2.09
C VAL A 101 -5.74 -4.32 3.15
N ALA A 102 -4.59 -4.00 3.76
CA ALA A 102 -3.99 -4.82 4.82
C ALA A 102 -4.88 -4.94 6.05
N GLN A 103 -5.51 -3.86 6.49
CA GLN A 103 -6.47 -3.87 7.59
C GLN A 103 -7.69 -4.77 7.31
N LEU A 104 -8.20 -4.74 6.08
CA LEU A 104 -9.29 -5.63 5.64
C LEU A 104 -8.85 -7.10 5.55
N MET A 105 -7.60 -7.36 5.16
CA MET A 105 -7.01 -8.71 5.23
C MET A 105 -6.95 -9.19 6.68
N VAL A 106 -6.42 -8.37 7.59
CA VAL A 106 -6.36 -8.68 9.02
C VAL A 106 -7.75 -8.93 9.60
N ALA A 107 -8.72 -8.06 9.34
CA ALA A 107 -10.08 -8.23 9.82
C ALA A 107 -10.74 -9.52 9.31
N ARG A 108 -10.38 -9.99 8.12
CA ARG A 108 -10.95 -11.20 7.53
C ARG A 108 -10.31 -12.50 8.04
N ASN A 109 -8.98 -12.55 8.08
CA ASN A 109 -8.21 -13.75 8.45
C ASN A 109 -6.90 -13.35 9.15
N PRO A 110 -6.93 -12.87 10.41
CA PRO A 110 -5.73 -12.44 11.13
C PRO A 110 -4.70 -13.57 11.29
N GLU A 111 -5.18 -14.82 11.42
CA GLU A 111 -4.36 -16.02 11.57
C GLU A 111 -3.48 -16.33 10.35
N ARG A 112 -3.79 -15.77 9.19
CA ARG A 112 -2.99 -15.94 7.96
C ARG A 112 -1.85 -14.94 7.82
N ILE A 113 -1.73 -14.01 8.77
CA ILE A 113 -0.78 -12.89 8.71
C ILE A 113 0.13 -12.98 9.94
N ARG A 114 1.44 -13.00 9.71
CA ARG A 114 2.42 -13.12 10.80
C ARG A 114 2.63 -11.80 11.54
N GLY A 115 2.60 -10.68 10.83
CA GLY A 115 2.78 -9.35 11.38
C GLY A 115 2.32 -8.28 10.41
N LEU A 116 2.02 -7.10 10.92
CA LEU A 116 1.49 -5.96 10.17
C LEU A 116 2.35 -4.73 10.38
N ILE A 117 2.74 -4.07 9.29
CA ILE A 117 3.44 -2.78 9.31
C ILE A 117 2.61 -1.79 8.50
N LEU A 118 2.14 -0.73 9.14
CA LEU A 118 1.36 0.34 8.53
C LEU A 118 2.25 1.57 8.36
N ILE A 119 2.44 2.01 7.10
CA ILE A 119 3.38 3.06 6.73
C ILE A 119 2.61 4.23 6.13
N ASP A 120 2.65 5.40 6.77
CA ASP A 120 1.91 6.60 6.35
C ASP A 120 0.47 6.25 5.93
N GLY A 121 -0.20 5.45 6.75
CA GLY A 121 -1.37 4.68 6.37
C GLY A 121 -2.70 5.34 6.67
N VAL A 122 -3.71 5.03 5.87
CA VAL A 122 -5.09 5.43 6.14
C VAL A 122 -5.78 4.45 7.09
N TYR A 123 -6.75 4.94 7.87
CA TYR A 123 -7.61 4.11 8.70
C TYR A 123 -8.91 4.86 9.02
N ALA A 124 -9.93 4.17 9.46
CA ALA A 124 -11.23 4.78 9.78
C ALA A 124 -11.73 5.67 8.61
N ASP A 125 -12.05 6.92 8.89
CA ASP A 125 -12.52 7.92 7.93
C ASP A 125 -11.48 9.01 7.60
N ASN A 126 -10.23 8.84 8.01
CA ASN A 126 -9.18 9.86 7.83
C ASN A 126 -8.52 9.86 6.44
N TRP A 127 -9.11 9.22 5.50
CA TRP A 127 -8.63 9.19 4.12
C TRP A 127 -8.71 10.57 3.51
N ALA A 128 -7.81 11.39 3.41
CA ALA A 128 -7.76 12.75 2.84
C ALA A 128 -8.81 13.03 1.73
N ILE A 129 -10.05 12.82 2.08
CA ILE A 129 -11.21 12.60 1.21
C ILE A 129 -11.43 13.77 0.25
N GLY A 130 -11.15 15.01 0.68
CA GLY A 130 -11.40 16.20 -0.16
C GLY A 130 -10.64 16.17 -1.50
N GLU A 131 -9.41 15.65 -1.52
CA GLU A 131 -8.64 15.52 -2.78
C GLU A 131 -9.11 14.32 -3.60
N VAL A 132 -9.36 13.18 -2.95
CA VAL A 132 -9.90 11.98 -3.59
C VAL A 132 -11.31 12.23 -4.12
N GLU A 133 -12.17 12.93 -3.38
CA GLU A 133 -13.51 13.32 -3.85
C GLU A 133 -13.45 14.22 -5.08
N SER A 134 -12.50 15.14 -5.12
CA SER A 134 -12.29 15.97 -6.30
C SER A 134 -11.96 15.12 -7.54
N ILE A 135 -11.15 14.08 -7.38
CA ILE A 135 -10.80 13.16 -8.47
C ILE A 135 -12.00 12.31 -8.89
N ARG A 136 -12.82 11.87 -7.94
CA ARG A 136 -14.06 11.13 -8.21
C ARG A 136 -15.05 11.88 -9.11
N ALA A 137 -15.08 13.19 -8.98
CA ALA A 137 -15.93 14.05 -9.78
C ALA A 137 -15.37 14.42 -11.15
N TRP A 138 -14.19 13.89 -11.53
CA TRP A 138 -13.56 14.25 -12.78
C TRP A 138 -14.28 13.62 -13.97
N ASP A 139 -14.47 14.45 -15.01
CA ASP A 139 -14.94 13.97 -16.31
C ASP A 139 -13.86 13.11 -16.97
N PRO A 140 -14.16 11.86 -17.33
CA PRO A 140 -13.24 11.00 -18.07
C PRO A 140 -12.67 11.65 -19.35
N ALA A 141 -13.44 12.50 -20.04
CA ALA A 141 -12.98 13.22 -21.22
C ALA A 141 -11.88 14.25 -20.93
N ALA A 142 -11.80 14.75 -19.66
CA ALA A 142 -10.75 15.64 -19.22
C ALA A 142 -9.60 14.94 -18.51
N ALA A 143 -9.67 13.62 -18.35
CA ALA A 143 -8.81 12.81 -17.50
C ALA A 143 -7.32 13.01 -17.74
N SER A 144 -6.85 13.02 -18.99
CA SER A 144 -5.42 13.21 -19.31
C SER A 144 -4.87 14.59 -18.85
N ARG A 145 -5.70 15.64 -18.88
CA ARG A 145 -5.32 16.97 -18.38
C ARG A 145 -5.27 16.98 -16.85
N LEU A 146 -6.20 16.27 -16.23
CA LEU A 146 -6.34 16.18 -14.78
C LEU A 146 -5.24 15.30 -14.16
N LEU A 147 -4.78 14.25 -14.85
CA LEU A 147 -3.61 13.48 -14.44
C LEU A 147 -2.34 14.32 -14.34
N LYS A 148 -2.09 15.21 -15.30
CA LYS A 148 -0.94 16.13 -15.23
C LYS A 148 -1.04 17.06 -14.02
N LEU A 149 -2.26 17.46 -13.65
CA LEU A 149 -2.50 18.27 -12.47
C LEU A 149 -2.30 17.45 -11.18
N LEU A 150 -2.84 16.24 -11.13
CA LEU A 150 -2.63 15.30 -10.03
C LEU A 150 -1.13 15.04 -9.81
N GLY A 151 -0.41 14.71 -10.87
CA GLY A 151 1.03 14.46 -10.78
C GLY A 151 1.83 15.65 -10.24
N ARG A 152 1.40 16.90 -10.50
CA ARG A 152 2.00 18.08 -9.86
C ARG A 152 1.68 18.18 -8.38
N ARG A 153 0.43 17.88 -7.98
CA ARG A 153 -0.01 17.93 -6.59
C ARG A 153 0.67 16.84 -5.77
N VAL A 154 0.65 15.61 -6.26
CA VAL A 154 1.26 14.45 -5.58
C VAL A 154 2.75 14.67 -5.35
N ARG A 155 3.47 15.25 -6.31
CA ARG A 155 4.87 15.61 -6.11
C ARG A 155 5.07 16.68 -5.04
N ALA A 156 4.09 17.55 -4.80
CA ALA A 156 4.17 18.53 -3.73
C ALA A 156 3.96 17.94 -2.32
N TRP A 157 3.59 16.66 -2.20
CA TRP A 157 3.48 15.97 -0.91
C TRP A 157 4.83 15.47 -0.38
N SER A 158 5.88 15.54 -1.19
CA SER A 158 7.25 15.26 -0.77
C SER A 158 8.21 16.33 -1.28
N ASP A 159 9.10 16.77 -0.41
CA ASP A 159 10.20 17.70 -0.73
C ASP A 159 11.47 16.94 -1.20
N SER A 160 11.48 15.61 -1.08
CA SER A 160 12.63 14.78 -1.45
C SER A 160 12.80 14.70 -2.97
N PRO A 161 14.01 14.99 -3.50
CA PRO A 161 14.30 14.78 -4.92
C PRO A 161 14.08 13.34 -5.38
N ALA A 162 14.37 12.36 -4.53
CA ALA A 162 14.19 10.93 -4.82
C ALA A 162 12.70 10.58 -5.00
N SER A 163 11.84 11.06 -4.09
CA SER A 163 10.38 10.89 -4.23
C SER A 163 9.84 11.60 -5.46
N GLN A 164 10.29 12.83 -5.73
CA GLN A 164 9.83 13.57 -6.90
C GLN A 164 10.20 12.88 -8.20
N GLU A 165 11.39 12.28 -8.30
CA GLU A 165 11.82 11.49 -9.45
C GLU A 165 11.02 10.19 -9.55
N GLY A 166 10.93 9.43 -8.45
CA GLY A 166 10.17 8.18 -8.41
C GLY A 166 8.71 8.37 -8.77
N LEU A 167 8.06 9.41 -8.24
CA LEU A 167 6.68 9.75 -8.59
C LEU A 167 6.54 10.17 -10.04
N ARG A 168 7.53 10.87 -10.61
CA ARG A 168 7.50 11.22 -12.04
C ARG A 168 7.53 9.97 -12.90
N GLU A 169 8.38 8.99 -12.58
CA GLU A 169 8.47 7.73 -13.31
C GLU A 169 7.19 6.90 -13.18
N MET A 170 6.65 6.75 -11.97
CA MET A 170 5.41 6.01 -11.74
C MET A 170 4.21 6.62 -12.46
N LEU A 171 4.09 7.96 -12.42
CA LEU A 171 3.00 8.67 -13.10
C LEU A 171 3.20 8.78 -14.61
N ALA A 172 4.43 8.62 -15.12
CA ALA A 172 4.69 8.58 -16.55
C ALA A 172 4.23 7.25 -17.18
N VAL A 173 4.31 6.15 -16.46
CA VAL A 173 3.69 4.88 -16.87
C VAL A 173 2.17 5.04 -17.01
N ASP A 174 1.59 5.89 -16.18
CA ASP A 174 0.17 6.23 -16.24
C ASP A 174 -0.21 7.24 -17.34
N GLU A 175 0.75 7.81 -18.09
CA GLU A 175 0.45 8.64 -19.25
C GLU A 175 -0.02 7.82 -20.49
N ALA A 176 0.02 6.48 -20.41
CA ALA A 176 -0.53 5.60 -21.44
C ALA A 176 -2.05 5.80 -21.60
N GLU A 177 -2.53 5.53 -22.81
CA GLU A 177 -3.95 5.60 -23.15
C GLU A 177 -4.78 4.73 -22.18
N GLY A 178 -5.76 5.33 -21.51
CA GLY A 178 -6.58 4.66 -20.50
C GLY A 178 -6.09 4.75 -19.04
N ALA A 179 -4.86 5.20 -18.77
CA ALA A 179 -4.34 5.35 -17.40
C ALA A 179 -5.19 6.32 -16.57
N ALA A 180 -5.62 7.41 -17.19
CA ALA A 180 -6.49 8.39 -16.57
C ALA A 180 -7.82 7.79 -16.10
N LEU A 181 -8.43 6.94 -16.93
CA LEU A 181 -9.66 6.23 -16.59
C LEU A 181 -9.44 5.26 -15.43
N ARG A 182 -8.30 4.56 -15.40
CA ARG A 182 -7.94 3.67 -14.28
C ARG A 182 -7.83 4.42 -12.98
N ILE A 183 -7.12 5.56 -12.95
CA ILE A 183 -6.95 6.39 -11.74
C ILE A 183 -8.29 6.92 -11.24
N ILE A 184 -9.17 7.43 -12.12
CA ILE A 184 -10.50 7.88 -11.73
C ILE A 184 -11.30 6.72 -11.13
N ARG A 185 -11.28 5.58 -11.78
CA ARG A 185 -11.99 4.39 -11.33
C ARG A 185 -11.46 3.89 -9.99
N ALA A 186 -10.14 3.89 -9.81
CA ALA A 186 -9.50 3.58 -8.55
C ALA A 186 -9.95 4.54 -7.45
N ALA A 187 -9.92 5.85 -7.69
CA ALA A 187 -10.41 6.84 -6.74
C ALA A 187 -11.91 6.67 -6.42
N GLN A 188 -12.74 6.33 -7.42
CA GLN A 188 -14.16 6.04 -7.22
C GLN A 188 -14.43 4.80 -6.37
N SER A 189 -13.51 3.85 -6.37
CA SER A 189 -13.60 2.60 -5.59
C SER A 189 -13.12 2.75 -4.13
N MET A 190 -12.47 3.86 -3.78
CA MET A 190 -12.01 4.12 -2.43
C MET A 190 -13.18 4.54 -1.54
N ASP A 191 -13.55 3.69 -0.59
CA ASP A 191 -14.64 3.95 0.35
C ASP A 191 -14.15 3.83 1.80
N PRO A 192 -14.02 4.95 2.54
CA PRO A 192 -13.58 4.93 3.94
C PRO A 192 -14.47 4.09 4.87
N ARG A 193 -15.73 3.89 4.53
CA ARG A 193 -16.64 3.04 5.33
C ARG A 193 -16.08 1.64 5.52
N SER A 194 -15.35 1.12 4.54
CA SER A 194 -14.74 -0.20 4.62
C SER A 194 -13.77 -0.35 5.80
N THR A 195 -13.04 0.70 6.17
CA THR A 195 -12.14 0.71 7.33
C THR A 195 -12.84 1.13 8.63
N VAL A 196 -13.90 1.92 8.56
CA VAL A 196 -14.73 2.25 9.74
C VAL A 196 -15.42 1.01 10.29
N GLU A 197 -16.00 0.20 9.41
CA GLU A 197 -16.78 -0.99 9.77
C GLU A 197 -15.96 -2.07 10.51
N ILE A 198 -14.65 -2.11 10.31
CA ILE A 198 -13.76 -3.12 10.90
C ILE A 198 -13.00 -2.65 12.15
N LEU A 199 -13.13 -1.38 12.57
CA LEU A 199 -12.36 -0.81 13.68
C LEU A 199 -12.46 -1.62 14.99
N GLU A 200 -13.65 -2.01 15.38
CA GLU A 200 -13.87 -2.77 16.63
C GLU A 200 -13.29 -4.19 16.54
N GLN A 201 -13.25 -4.77 15.36
CA GLN A 201 -12.60 -6.06 15.14
C GLN A 201 -11.09 -5.92 15.23
N LEU A 202 -10.50 -4.91 14.54
CA LEU A 202 -9.06 -4.64 14.58
C LEU A 202 -8.55 -4.34 16.01
N ARG A 203 -9.35 -3.68 16.86
CA ARG A 203 -8.98 -3.47 18.26
C ARG A 203 -8.86 -4.75 19.08
N ARG A 204 -9.61 -5.77 18.70
CA ARG A 204 -9.71 -7.03 19.48
C ARG A 204 -8.79 -8.12 18.98
N ASP A 205 -8.59 -8.16 17.66
CA ASP A 205 -7.90 -9.28 17.01
C ASP A 205 -7.06 -8.78 15.83
N HIS A 206 -5.76 -8.76 16.03
CA HIS A 206 -4.78 -8.41 15.02
C HIS A 206 -3.42 -9.06 15.34
N PRO A 207 -2.57 -9.32 14.33
CA PRO A 207 -1.21 -9.77 14.57
C PRO A 207 -0.37 -8.68 15.24
N PRO A 208 0.83 -8.98 15.74
CA PRO A 208 1.79 -7.96 16.15
C PRO A 208 1.90 -6.87 15.07
N THR A 209 1.85 -5.61 15.49
CA THR A 209 1.76 -4.46 14.57
C THR A 209 2.82 -3.42 14.88
N LEU A 210 3.40 -2.84 13.83
CA LEU A 210 4.27 -1.66 13.85
C LEU A 210 3.63 -0.55 13.03
N VAL A 211 3.65 0.67 13.52
CA VAL A 211 3.29 1.87 12.74
C VAL A 211 4.55 2.64 12.41
N LEU A 212 4.77 2.92 11.13
CA LEU A 212 5.94 3.61 10.62
C LEU A 212 5.48 4.89 9.91
N TRP A 213 6.15 6.03 10.17
CA TRP A 213 5.66 7.31 9.67
C TRP A 213 6.77 8.23 9.21
N GLY A 214 6.49 9.00 8.15
CA GLY A 214 7.34 10.10 7.71
C GLY A 214 7.19 11.32 8.61
N GLU A 215 8.32 11.83 9.14
CA GLU A 215 8.37 12.99 10.03
C GLU A 215 7.67 14.22 9.41
N SER A 216 7.80 14.37 8.10
CA SER A 216 7.31 15.51 7.33
C SER A 216 6.10 15.17 6.46
N ASP A 217 5.34 14.12 6.78
CA ASP A 217 4.12 13.81 6.04
C ASP A 217 3.08 14.93 6.22
N ARG A 218 2.88 15.68 5.14
CA ARG A 218 1.92 16.80 5.09
C ARG A 218 0.53 16.35 4.65
N PHE A 219 0.44 15.16 4.06
CA PHE A 219 -0.81 14.61 3.58
C PHE A 219 -1.57 13.90 4.71
N LEU A 220 -0.87 13.03 5.44
CA LEU A 220 -1.37 12.36 6.64
C LEU A 220 -0.46 12.72 7.84
N PRO A 221 -0.71 13.84 8.54
CA PRO A 221 0.20 14.27 9.60
C PRO A 221 0.27 13.26 10.75
N VAL A 222 1.49 12.95 11.19
CA VAL A 222 1.75 11.94 12.24
C VAL A 222 0.95 12.19 13.51
N GLU A 223 0.77 13.45 13.90
CA GLU A 223 0.07 13.82 15.14
C GLU A 223 -1.43 13.47 15.09
N SER A 224 -2.08 13.75 13.96
CA SER A 224 -3.53 13.57 13.82
C SER A 224 -3.92 12.22 13.22
N VAL A 225 -3.00 11.51 12.59
CA VAL A 225 -3.25 10.23 11.91
C VAL A 225 -2.39 9.11 12.46
N GLY A 226 -1.06 9.25 12.45
CA GLY A 226 -0.11 8.20 12.84
C GLY A 226 -0.25 7.79 14.31
N LYS A 227 -0.31 8.77 15.23
CA LYS A 227 -0.48 8.49 16.64
C LYS A 227 -1.80 7.79 16.97
N PRO A 228 -2.96 8.26 16.48
CA PRO A 228 -4.22 7.54 16.68
C PRO A 228 -4.24 6.15 16.05
N LEU A 229 -3.63 5.96 14.89
CA LEU A 229 -3.50 4.64 14.26
C LEU A 229 -2.67 3.70 15.13
N ALA A 230 -1.52 4.15 15.64
CA ALA A 230 -0.70 3.36 16.54
C ALA A 230 -1.46 3.00 17.84
N ALA A 231 -2.21 3.95 18.38
CA ALA A 231 -3.05 3.71 19.57
C ALA A 231 -4.17 2.69 19.32
N LEU A 232 -4.76 2.65 18.12
CA LEU A 232 -5.76 1.66 17.72
C LEU A 232 -5.25 0.23 17.87
N PHE A 233 -4.01 -0.02 17.48
CA PHE A 233 -3.36 -1.33 17.53
C PHE A 233 -2.52 -1.56 18.80
N GLY A 234 -2.43 -0.59 19.72
CA GLY A 234 -1.45 -0.67 20.83
C GLY A 234 -0.01 -0.86 20.33
N ALA A 235 0.30 -0.35 19.15
CA ALA A 235 1.52 -0.59 18.41
C ALA A 235 2.60 0.46 18.71
N GLU A 236 3.88 0.08 18.52
CA GLU A 236 4.98 1.05 18.46
C GLU A 236 4.77 1.97 17.25
N LEU A 237 4.96 3.28 17.47
CA LEU A 237 5.07 4.28 16.42
C LEU A 237 6.53 4.64 16.21
N LYS A 238 7.07 4.35 15.04
CA LYS A 238 8.43 4.73 14.65
C LYS A 238 8.37 5.81 13.58
N VAL A 239 9.01 6.94 13.85
CA VAL A 239 9.07 8.07 12.91
C VAL A 239 10.44 8.08 12.23
N LEU A 240 10.47 8.22 10.91
CA LEU A 240 11.68 8.29 10.10
C LEU A 240 11.75 9.62 9.32
N PRO A 241 12.96 10.08 8.95
CA PRO A 241 13.09 11.22 8.06
C PRO A 241 12.45 10.94 6.70
N GLY A 242 11.50 11.76 6.30
CA GLY A 242 10.79 11.66 5.03
C GLY A 242 9.40 12.26 5.09
N GLY A 243 8.75 12.36 3.94
CA GLY A 243 7.36 12.77 3.78
C GLY A 243 6.43 11.59 3.57
N HIS A 244 5.29 11.83 2.91
CA HIS A 244 4.26 10.83 2.68
C HIS A 244 4.73 9.59 1.91
N PHE A 245 5.66 9.74 0.96
CA PHE A 245 6.22 8.61 0.21
C PHE A 245 7.48 8.06 0.89
N LEU A 246 7.37 7.70 2.15
CA LEU A 246 8.48 7.26 2.98
C LEU A 246 9.34 6.13 2.37
N PRO A 247 8.78 5.14 1.64
CA PRO A 247 9.58 4.12 0.95
C PRO A 247 10.50 4.68 -0.15
N LEU A 248 10.21 5.85 -0.72
CA LEU A 248 11.07 6.56 -1.66
C LEU A 248 12.06 7.50 -0.94
N ASP A 249 11.61 8.18 0.11
CA ASP A 249 12.39 9.16 0.83
C ASP A 249 13.49 8.51 1.70
N CYS A 250 13.15 7.40 2.34
CA CYS A 250 14.01 6.70 3.29
C CYS A 250 14.01 5.16 3.09
N PRO A 251 14.34 4.66 1.88
CA PRO A 251 14.17 3.24 1.55
C PRO A 251 14.96 2.31 2.47
N ARG A 252 16.20 2.66 2.83
CA ARG A 252 17.01 1.87 3.76
C ARG A 252 16.46 1.88 5.18
N GLY A 253 15.93 3.02 5.64
CA GLY A 253 15.30 3.13 6.95
C GLY A 253 14.02 2.30 7.04
N VAL A 254 13.22 2.31 5.98
CA VAL A 254 12.01 1.48 5.86
C VAL A 254 12.38 0.00 5.84
N ALA A 255 13.35 -0.41 5.01
CA ALA A 255 13.81 -1.80 4.95
C ALA A 255 14.34 -2.29 6.32
N ALA A 256 15.17 -1.50 6.99
CA ALA A 256 15.71 -1.83 8.31
C ALA A 256 14.60 -1.94 9.38
N ALA A 257 13.57 -1.10 9.30
CA ALA A 257 12.42 -1.19 10.20
C ALA A 257 11.60 -2.45 9.96
N ILE A 258 11.35 -2.81 8.69
CA ILE A 258 10.67 -4.05 8.30
C ILE A 258 11.48 -5.27 8.77
N GLU A 259 12.77 -5.32 8.48
CA GLU A 259 13.67 -6.40 8.91
C GLU A 259 13.66 -6.57 10.44
N SER A 260 13.90 -5.47 11.18
CA SER A 260 13.94 -5.50 12.64
C SER A 260 12.62 -6.02 13.23
N PHE A 261 11.49 -5.56 12.71
CA PHE A 261 10.18 -6.01 13.14
C PHE A 261 9.95 -7.49 12.80
N ALA A 262 10.20 -7.91 11.56
CA ALA A 262 9.99 -9.29 11.13
C ALA A 262 10.84 -10.29 11.94
N ARG A 263 12.09 -9.92 12.29
CA ARG A 263 12.98 -10.75 13.13
C ARG A 263 12.58 -10.77 14.61
N SER A 264 11.86 -9.75 15.09
CA SER A 264 11.36 -9.70 16.48
C SER A 264 10.12 -10.57 16.73
N LEU A 265 9.44 -11.00 15.65
CA LEU A 265 8.26 -11.84 15.76
C LEU A 265 8.63 -13.26 16.25
N PRO A 266 7.77 -13.90 17.06
CA PRO A 266 8.01 -15.26 17.53
C PRO A 266 8.17 -16.21 16.34
N PRO A 267 8.96 -17.29 16.49
CA PRO A 267 9.05 -18.31 15.45
C PRO A 267 7.68 -18.89 15.14
N GLU A 268 7.46 -19.27 13.88
CA GLU A 268 6.27 -20.04 13.51
C GLU A 268 6.37 -21.45 14.09
N LEU A 269 5.28 -21.92 14.71
CA LEU A 269 5.19 -23.25 15.30
C LEU A 269 4.97 -24.32 14.22
#